data_088052f8c12443fcdf2afced97a0c1b0
#
_entry.id   088052f8c12443fcdf2afced97a0c1b0
#
_cell.length_a   1.000
_cell.length_b   1.000
_cell.length_c   1.000
_cell.angle_alpha   90.00
_cell.angle_beta   90.00
_cell.angle_gamma   90.00
#
_symmetry.space_group_name_H-M   'P 1'
#
loop_
_entity.id
_entity.type
_entity.pdbx_description
1 polymer ?
#
loop_
_entity_poly.entity_id
_entity_poly.type
_entity_poly.pdbx_seq_one_letter_code
_entity_poly.pdbx_strand_id
1 'polypeptide(L)'
;MMQGTYYKEWSRMLGREMEFKVYGTAGVPVLALPARGGRFYDWENNGMPEAVASLLSSGKLQLFTADGIDAESLLAGDAAPRRRAEMQEKYFNYLSTELAARIRELNQTEKGQRIWCVGVDTGACQAVNCRLRRPEVFGGAIGLSGLYDMSRFLGSAEDDLVLRNAPLAYLTETGLVDKKAFAKAEENDLILCAGQGSYEEEAQADTRALSEALTAVGLPAHCEFWGSDVSHDWYWWGKELHLFAERIFGEGGSHA
;
A
#
# COMPACT_ATOMS: atom_id res chain seq x y z
N MET A 1 -10.53 1.31 -21.83
CA MET A 1 -10.29 0.59 -20.56
C MET A 1 -9.11 -0.34 -20.78
N MET A 2 -8.03 -0.11 -20.04
CA MET A 2 -6.80 -0.93 -20.14
C MET A 2 -7.06 -2.28 -19.49
N GLN A 3 -6.83 -3.38 -20.23
CA GLN A 3 -7.03 -4.72 -19.69
C GLN A 3 -5.72 -5.28 -19.14
N GLY A 4 -5.76 -5.73 -17.89
CA GLY A 4 -4.65 -6.42 -17.26
C GLY A 4 -4.64 -7.92 -17.58
N THR A 5 -3.45 -8.53 -17.55
CA THR A 5 -3.30 -9.98 -17.58
C THR A 5 -3.69 -10.55 -16.22
N TYR A 6 -4.65 -11.45 -16.21
CA TYR A 6 -5.20 -12.06 -14.99
C TYR A 6 -4.41 -13.29 -14.56
N TYR A 7 -4.20 -13.42 -13.26
CA TYR A 7 -3.56 -14.55 -12.60
C TYR A 7 -4.40 -15.03 -11.42
N LYS A 8 -4.39 -16.33 -11.19
CA LYS A 8 -5.02 -17.00 -10.05
C LYS A 8 -4.08 -18.11 -9.60
N GLU A 9 -3.53 -17.98 -8.40
CA GLU A 9 -2.47 -18.83 -7.91
C GLU A 9 -2.70 -19.24 -6.45
N TRP A 10 -2.30 -20.46 -6.09
CA TRP A 10 -2.45 -20.97 -4.73
C TRP A 10 -1.47 -20.31 -3.77
N SER A 11 -1.97 -19.70 -2.70
CA SER A 11 -1.18 -19.19 -1.58
C SER A 11 -1.08 -20.24 -0.47
N ARG A 12 0.14 -20.60 -0.11
CA ARG A 12 0.41 -21.47 1.04
C ARG A 12 0.18 -20.74 2.37
N MET A 13 0.52 -19.43 2.41
CA MET A 13 0.34 -18.59 3.59
C MET A 13 -1.13 -18.46 3.97
N LEU A 14 -2.01 -18.30 2.97
CA LEU A 14 -3.44 -18.11 3.18
C LEU A 14 -4.25 -19.41 3.08
N GLY A 15 -3.69 -20.47 2.48
CA GLY A 15 -4.37 -21.77 2.29
C GLY A 15 -5.54 -21.67 1.30
N ARG A 16 -5.43 -20.77 0.32
CA ARG A 16 -6.47 -20.51 -0.70
C ARG A 16 -5.87 -20.01 -1.99
N GLU A 17 -6.68 -19.98 -3.05
CA GLU A 17 -6.32 -19.26 -4.28
C GLU A 17 -6.41 -17.74 -4.05
N MET A 18 -5.40 -17.03 -4.54
CA MET A 18 -5.33 -15.58 -4.57
C MET A 18 -5.29 -15.10 -6.02
N GLU A 19 -5.90 -13.97 -6.25
CA GLU A 19 -6.08 -13.41 -7.59
C GLU A 19 -5.36 -12.07 -7.70
N PHE A 20 -4.81 -11.78 -8.89
CA PHE A 20 -4.20 -10.48 -9.18
C PHE A 20 -4.19 -10.22 -10.68
N LYS A 21 -4.04 -8.95 -11.07
CA LYS A 21 -3.85 -8.54 -12.46
C LYS A 21 -2.55 -7.78 -12.64
N VAL A 22 -2.00 -7.84 -13.86
CA VAL A 22 -0.75 -7.18 -14.23
C VAL A 22 -0.99 -6.27 -15.43
N TYR A 23 -0.55 -5.03 -15.34
CA TYR A 23 -0.63 -4.02 -16.39
C TYR A 23 0.76 -3.52 -16.75
N GLY A 24 1.03 -3.31 -18.04
CA GLY A 24 2.38 -3.00 -18.54
C GLY A 24 3.26 -4.25 -18.64
N THR A 25 4.46 -4.07 -19.18
CA THR A 25 5.38 -5.20 -19.49
C THR A 25 6.77 -5.03 -18.90
N ALA A 26 7.09 -3.86 -18.39
CA ALA A 26 8.43 -3.53 -17.87
C ALA A 26 8.36 -2.31 -16.92
N GLY A 27 9.49 -1.95 -16.35
CA GLY A 27 9.67 -0.80 -15.46
C GLY A 27 9.65 -1.17 -13.99
N VAL A 28 9.56 -0.17 -13.13
CA VAL A 28 9.52 -0.38 -11.69
C VAL A 28 8.25 -1.17 -11.32
N PRO A 29 8.35 -2.31 -10.63
CA PRO A 29 7.17 -3.06 -10.20
C PRO A 29 6.46 -2.33 -9.06
N VAL A 30 5.15 -2.09 -9.23
CA VAL A 30 4.30 -1.42 -8.26
C VAL A 30 3.15 -2.34 -7.86
N LEU A 31 3.10 -2.72 -6.59
CA LEU A 31 2.02 -3.49 -5.99
C LEU A 31 0.91 -2.55 -5.52
N ALA A 32 -0.27 -2.68 -6.10
CA ALA A 32 -1.45 -1.91 -5.76
C ALA A 32 -2.39 -2.71 -4.86
N LEU A 33 -2.76 -2.11 -3.72
CA LEU A 33 -3.58 -2.72 -2.67
C LEU A 33 -4.96 -2.05 -2.66
N PRO A 34 -6.05 -2.84 -2.60
CA PRO A 34 -7.42 -2.33 -2.74
C PRO A 34 -7.87 -1.53 -1.52
N ALA A 35 -8.96 -0.77 -1.68
CA ALA A 35 -9.70 -0.18 -0.58
C ALA A 35 -10.33 -1.27 0.32
N ARG A 36 -10.87 -0.86 1.44
CA ARG A 36 -11.56 -1.71 2.42
C ARG A 36 -12.62 -2.60 1.77
N GLY A 37 -12.48 -3.91 1.97
CA GLY A 37 -13.36 -4.92 1.37
C GLY A 37 -13.18 -5.11 -0.13
N GLY A 38 -12.20 -4.44 -0.73
CA GLY A 38 -11.96 -4.43 -2.16
C GLY A 38 -11.25 -5.67 -2.69
N ARG A 39 -11.27 -5.79 -4.02
CA ARG A 39 -10.72 -6.90 -4.79
C ARG A 39 -9.72 -6.39 -5.83
N PHE A 40 -8.92 -7.32 -6.37
CA PHE A 40 -7.92 -7.06 -7.39
C PHE A 40 -8.41 -6.30 -8.63
N TYR A 41 -9.69 -6.40 -8.97
CA TYR A 41 -10.30 -5.78 -10.13
C TYR A 41 -10.87 -4.37 -9.89
N ASP A 42 -10.94 -3.91 -8.63
CA ASP A 42 -11.53 -2.59 -8.32
C ASP A 42 -10.68 -1.45 -8.87
N TRP A 43 -9.36 -1.64 -8.91
CA TRP A 43 -8.46 -0.70 -9.56
C TRP A 43 -8.79 -0.51 -11.05
N GLU A 44 -9.02 -1.61 -11.78
CA GLU A 44 -9.40 -1.57 -13.19
C GLU A 44 -10.79 -0.96 -13.38
N ASN A 45 -11.77 -1.40 -12.58
CA ASN A 45 -13.15 -0.93 -12.68
C ASN A 45 -13.29 0.58 -12.45
N ASN A 46 -12.35 1.17 -11.71
CA ASN A 46 -12.34 2.59 -11.39
C ASN A 46 -11.27 3.39 -12.18
N GLY A 47 -10.69 2.82 -13.24
CA GLY A 47 -9.81 3.54 -14.15
C GLY A 47 -8.42 3.90 -13.59
N MET A 48 -7.96 3.22 -12.54
CA MET A 48 -6.66 3.51 -11.93
C MET A 48 -5.46 3.15 -12.84
N PRO A 49 -5.48 2.05 -13.63
CA PRO A 49 -4.43 1.80 -14.61
C PRO A 49 -4.35 2.88 -15.69
N GLU A 50 -5.49 3.48 -16.07
CA GLU A 50 -5.53 4.60 -17.01
C GLU A 50 -4.88 5.86 -16.46
N ALA A 51 -4.95 6.09 -15.15
CA ALA A 51 -4.31 7.24 -14.51
C ALA A 51 -2.78 7.23 -14.67
N VAL A 52 -2.18 6.05 -14.87
CA VAL A 52 -0.73 5.86 -15.07
C VAL A 52 -0.38 5.27 -16.45
N ALA A 53 -1.28 5.41 -17.42
CA ALA A 53 -1.13 4.78 -18.74
C ALA A 53 0.13 5.20 -19.49
N SER A 54 0.58 6.45 -19.34
CA SER A 54 1.85 6.95 -19.93
C SER A 54 3.05 6.17 -19.41
N LEU A 55 3.12 5.94 -18.11
CA LEU A 55 4.20 5.21 -17.46
C LEU A 55 4.17 3.72 -17.79
N LEU A 56 2.98 3.12 -17.86
CA LEU A 56 2.80 1.72 -18.27
C LEU A 56 3.23 1.50 -19.73
N SER A 57 2.79 2.37 -20.65
CA SER A 57 3.09 2.25 -22.08
C SER A 57 4.54 2.56 -22.42
N SER A 58 5.19 3.45 -21.67
CA SER A 58 6.62 3.76 -21.82
C SER A 58 7.55 2.74 -21.12
N GLY A 59 6.99 1.76 -20.40
CA GLY A 59 7.77 0.76 -19.68
C GLY A 59 8.52 1.30 -18.47
N LYS A 60 8.09 2.42 -17.91
CA LYS A 60 8.68 3.00 -16.68
C LYS A 60 8.11 2.37 -15.41
N LEU A 61 6.88 1.87 -15.48
CA LEU A 61 6.15 1.26 -14.39
C LEU A 61 5.42 0.01 -14.87
N GLN A 62 5.39 -1.05 -14.06
CA GLN A 62 4.52 -2.21 -14.23
C GLN A 62 3.64 -2.35 -12.98
N LEU A 63 2.31 -2.36 -13.16
CA LEU A 63 1.35 -2.35 -12.06
C LEU A 63 0.80 -3.75 -11.80
N PHE A 64 0.74 -4.15 -10.52
CA PHE A 64 0.22 -5.42 -10.04
C PHE A 64 -0.91 -5.14 -9.04
N THR A 65 -2.16 -5.38 -9.40
CA THR A 65 -3.31 -5.16 -8.51
C THR A 65 -3.66 -6.44 -7.76
N ALA A 66 -3.43 -6.48 -6.46
CA ALA A 66 -3.64 -7.67 -5.63
C ALA A 66 -5.05 -7.75 -5.06
N ASP A 67 -5.48 -8.99 -4.79
CA ASP A 67 -6.72 -9.26 -4.09
C ASP A 67 -6.62 -8.93 -2.60
N GLY A 68 -7.71 -8.39 -2.02
CA GLY A 68 -7.85 -8.19 -0.57
C GLY A 68 -8.43 -9.43 0.13
N ILE A 69 -8.26 -9.48 1.45
CA ILE A 69 -8.86 -10.53 2.30
C ILE A 69 -9.66 -9.94 3.47
N ASP A 70 -10.08 -8.71 3.36
CA ASP A 70 -10.69 -7.97 4.48
C ASP A 70 -11.93 -8.67 5.06
N ALA A 71 -12.71 -9.37 4.23
CA ALA A 71 -13.85 -10.16 4.69
C ALA A 71 -13.46 -11.28 5.68
N GLU A 72 -12.21 -11.76 5.64
CA GLU A 72 -11.67 -12.79 6.53
C GLU A 72 -10.76 -12.20 7.63
N SER A 73 -10.44 -10.91 7.55
CA SER A 73 -9.55 -10.18 8.47
C SER A 73 -10.21 -8.93 9.04
N LEU A 74 -9.97 -7.75 8.48
CA LEU A 74 -10.40 -6.46 9.02
C LEU A 74 -11.92 -6.36 9.20
N LEU A 75 -12.72 -6.93 8.28
CA LEU A 75 -14.18 -6.88 8.27
C LEU A 75 -14.87 -8.14 8.84
N ALA A 76 -14.10 -9.10 9.34
CA ALA A 76 -14.64 -10.31 9.96
C ALA A 76 -15.21 -10.01 11.37
N GLY A 77 -16.29 -9.23 11.46
CA GLY A 77 -16.85 -8.70 12.69
C GLY A 77 -17.21 -9.77 13.75
N ASP A 78 -17.61 -10.97 13.30
CA ASP A 78 -17.94 -12.10 14.18
C ASP A 78 -16.70 -12.84 14.72
N ALA A 79 -15.51 -12.59 14.15
CA ALA A 79 -14.27 -13.20 14.61
C ALA A 79 -13.64 -12.39 15.76
N ALA A 80 -13.01 -13.11 16.69
CA ALA A 80 -12.25 -12.46 17.76
C ALA A 80 -11.13 -11.56 17.18
N PRO A 81 -10.80 -10.43 17.83
CA PRO A 81 -9.76 -9.50 17.35
C PRO A 81 -8.45 -10.19 17.00
N ARG A 82 -7.95 -11.09 17.87
CA ARG A 82 -6.73 -11.85 17.62
C ARG A 82 -6.83 -12.69 16.34
N ARG A 83 -7.96 -13.32 16.05
CA ARG A 83 -8.16 -14.10 14.82
C ARG A 83 -8.09 -13.22 13.57
N ARG A 84 -8.67 -12.02 13.64
CA ARG A 84 -8.58 -11.02 12.56
C ARG A 84 -7.12 -10.59 12.34
N ALA A 85 -6.39 -10.33 13.42
CA ALA A 85 -4.97 -9.98 13.35
C ALA A 85 -4.09 -11.13 12.81
N GLU A 86 -4.39 -12.40 13.15
CA GLU A 86 -3.73 -13.58 12.57
C GLU A 86 -3.92 -13.66 11.06
N MET A 87 -5.12 -13.39 10.57
CA MET A 87 -5.39 -13.38 9.14
C MET A 87 -4.67 -12.22 8.45
N GLN A 88 -4.67 -11.04 9.06
CA GLN A 88 -3.95 -9.88 8.55
C GLN A 88 -2.44 -10.11 8.49
N GLU A 89 -1.86 -10.77 9.49
CA GLU A 89 -0.44 -11.15 9.48
C GLU A 89 -0.12 -12.19 8.40
N LYS A 90 -1.01 -13.16 8.16
CA LYS A 90 -0.87 -14.09 7.03
C LYS A 90 -0.93 -13.37 5.69
N TYR A 91 -1.79 -12.38 5.55
CA TYR A 91 -1.88 -11.58 4.34
C TYR A 91 -0.61 -10.75 4.13
N PHE A 92 -0.11 -10.10 5.16
CA PHE A 92 1.19 -9.42 5.09
C PHE A 92 2.32 -10.37 4.64
N ASN A 93 2.37 -11.58 5.20
CA ASN A 93 3.36 -12.57 4.82
C ASN A 93 3.18 -13.04 3.35
N TYR A 94 1.94 -13.22 2.89
CA TYR A 94 1.64 -13.48 1.47
C TYR A 94 2.18 -12.37 0.58
N LEU A 95 1.85 -11.11 0.86
CA LEU A 95 2.30 -9.96 0.08
C LEU A 95 3.83 -9.85 0.02
N SER A 96 4.49 -10.02 1.18
CA SER A 96 5.93 -9.77 1.32
C SER A 96 6.82 -10.95 0.93
N THR A 97 6.26 -12.14 0.74
CA THR A 97 7.02 -13.34 0.35
C THR A 97 6.53 -13.94 -0.96
N GLU A 98 5.33 -14.53 -0.98
CA GLU A 98 4.82 -15.27 -2.16
C GLU A 98 4.56 -14.31 -3.33
N LEU A 99 3.73 -13.28 -3.12
CA LEU A 99 3.40 -12.34 -4.18
C LEU A 99 4.61 -11.49 -4.60
N ALA A 100 5.44 -11.05 -3.64
CA ALA A 100 6.66 -10.33 -3.97
C ALA A 100 7.65 -11.15 -4.82
N ALA A 101 7.79 -12.45 -4.55
CA ALA A 101 8.59 -13.34 -5.39
C ALA A 101 7.99 -13.46 -6.80
N ARG A 102 6.66 -13.62 -6.88
CA ARG A 102 5.96 -13.74 -8.15
C ARG A 102 6.01 -12.46 -8.98
N ILE A 103 5.89 -11.29 -8.36
CA ILE A 103 6.06 -9.99 -9.00
C ILE A 103 7.45 -9.90 -9.66
N ARG A 104 8.51 -10.27 -8.94
CA ARG A 104 9.88 -10.24 -9.49
C ARG A 104 10.07 -11.19 -10.67
N GLU A 105 9.45 -12.37 -10.64
CA GLU A 105 9.48 -13.31 -11.78
C GLU A 105 8.78 -12.75 -13.01
N LEU A 106 7.57 -12.16 -12.84
CA LEU A 106 6.78 -11.60 -13.94
C LEU A 106 7.37 -10.31 -14.50
N ASN A 107 7.92 -9.47 -13.64
CA ASN A 107 8.55 -8.21 -14.03
C ASN A 107 9.95 -8.43 -14.65
N GLN A 108 10.55 -9.60 -14.43
CA GLN A 108 11.94 -9.88 -14.83
C GLN A 108 12.94 -8.86 -14.26
N THR A 109 12.63 -8.38 -13.03
CA THR A 109 13.41 -7.35 -12.36
C THR A 109 14.88 -7.71 -12.22
N GLU A 110 15.73 -6.71 -12.38
CA GLU A 110 17.14 -6.84 -12.08
C GLU A 110 17.36 -7.21 -10.60
N LYS A 111 18.44 -7.96 -10.35
CA LYS A 111 18.76 -8.40 -9.00
C LYS A 111 18.99 -7.20 -8.09
N GLY A 112 18.13 -7.04 -7.09
CA GLY A 112 18.20 -5.94 -6.11
C GLY A 112 17.16 -4.83 -6.30
N GLN A 113 16.40 -4.81 -7.40
CA GLN A 113 15.31 -3.87 -7.56
C GLN A 113 14.18 -4.19 -6.56
N ARG A 114 13.75 -3.16 -5.81
CA ARG A 114 12.67 -3.28 -4.83
C ARG A 114 11.32 -2.94 -5.45
N ILE A 115 10.27 -3.52 -4.89
CA ILE A 115 8.88 -3.29 -5.30
C ILE A 115 8.39 -2.00 -4.63
N TRP A 116 7.66 -1.17 -5.34
CA TRP A 116 6.87 -0.09 -4.74
C TRP A 116 5.49 -0.59 -4.34
N CYS A 117 4.91 -0.01 -3.30
CA CYS A 117 3.52 -0.27 -2.94
C CYS A 117 2.69 0.99 -3.15
N VAL A 118 1.44 0.84 -3.55
CA VAL A 118 0.44 1.89 -3.49
C VAL A 118 -0.85 1.32 -2.93
N GLY A 119 -1.53 2.07 -2.10
CA GLY A 119 -2.80 1.64 -1.53
C GLY A 119 -3.73 2.82 -1.29
N VAL A 120 -5.01 2.52 -1.21
CA VAL A 120 -6.09 3.47 -0.92
C VAL A 120 -6.87 2.98 0.28
N ASP A 121 -7.38 3.87 1.14
CA ASP A 121 -8.17 3.53 2.34
C ASP A 121 -7.37 2.55 3.26
N THR A 122 -7.88 1.38 3.61
CA THR A 122 -7.15 0.35 4.39
C THR A 122 -5.95 -0.22 3.64
N GLY A 123 -6.00 -0.26 2.31
CA GLY A 123 -4.87 -0.66 1.47
C GLY A 123 -3.67 0.27 1.59
N ALA A 124 -3.89 1.56 1.89
CA ALA A 124 -2.82 2.51 2.17
C ALA A 124 -2.05 2.12 3.45
N CYS A 125 -2.75 1.70 4.50
CA CYS A 125 -2.10 1.17 5.71
C CYS A 125 -1.25 -0.06 5.40
N GLN A 126 -1.76 -0.97 4.58
CA GLN A 126 -1.04 -2.18 4.19
C GLN A 126 0.20 -1.84 3.35
N ALA A 127 0.12 -0.86 2.44
CA ALA A 127 1.26 -0.40 1.64
C ALA A 127 2.36 0.20 2.53
N VAL A 128 1.99 1.07 3.45
CA VAL A 128 2.92 1.65 4.44
C VAL A 128 3.52 0.57 5.33
N ASN A 129 2.72 -0.38 5.82
CA ASN A 129 3.18 -1.49 6.64
C ASN A 129 4.19 -2.39 5.90
N CYS A 130 3.96 -2.66 4.61
CA CYS A 130 4.92 -3.36 3.75
C CYS A 130 6.26 -2.61 3.70
N ARG A 131 6.26 -1.31 3.42
CA ARG A 131 7.47 -0.48 3.36
C ARG A 131 8.21 -0.44 4.69
N LEU A 132 7.50 -0.26 5.80
CA LEU A 132 8.13 -0.10 7.12
C LEU A 132 8.66 -1.41 7.69
N ARG A 133 8.00 -2.54 7.45
CA ARG A 133 8.41 -3.84 8.01
C ARG A 133 9.38 -4.63 7.12
N ARG A 134 9.36 -4.42 5.80
CA ARG A 134 10.21 -5.15 4.84
C ARG A 134 10.87 -4.20 3.83
N PRO A 135 11.68 -3.24 4.33
CA PRO A 135 12.33 -2.23 3.48
C PRO A 135 13.29 -2.83 2.45
N GLU A 136 13.78 -4.04 2.67
CA GLU A 136 14.62 -4.79 1.72
C GLU A 136 13.82 -5.38 0.55
N VAL A 137 12.51 -5.54 0.72
CA VAL A 137 11.58 -5.99 -0.34
C VAL A 137 10.92 -4.80 -1.02
N PHE A 138 10.43 -3.85 -0.21
CA PHE A 138 9.63 -2.73 -0.67
C PHE A 138 10.45 -1.44 -0.60
N GLY A 139 10.70 -0.84 -1.77
CA GLY A 139 11.52 0.37 -1.93
C GLY A 139 10.82 1.65 -1.52
N GLY A 140 9.51 1.71 -1.73
CA GLY A 140 8.71 2.87 -1.39
C GLY A 140 7.23 2.53 -1.23
N ALA A 141 6.45 3.49 -0.74
CA ALA A 141 5.01 3.37 -0.62
C ALA A 141 4.28 4.70 -0.87
N ILE A 142 3.10 4.61 -1.48
CA ILE A 142 2.14 5.71 -1.64
C ILE A 142 0.86 5.30 -0.93
N GLY A 143 0.46 6.05 0.09
CA GLY A 143 -0.79 5.86 0.81
C GLY A 143 -1.76 7.02 0.53
N LEU A 144 -2.90 6.70 -0.09
CA LEU A 144 -3.93 7.67 -0.47
C LEU A 144 -5.15 7.50 0.42
N SER A 145 -5.56 8.57 1.09
CA SER A 145 -6.68 8.61 2.05
C SER A 145 -6.63 7.45 3.04
N GLY A 146 -5.45 7.22 3.63
CA GLY A 146 -5.17 6.01 4.41
C GLY A 146 -5.81 6.00 5.79
N LEU A 147 -6.37 4.84 6.18
CA LEU A 147 -6.82 4.56 7.54
C LEU A 147 -5.71 3.80 8.27
N TYR A 148 -4.94 4.49 9.09
CA TYR A 148 -3.73 3.95 9.74
C TYR A 148 -3.95 3.55 11.20
N ASP A 149 -5.04 3.97 11.83
CA ASP A 149 -5.45 3.48 13.15
C ASP A 149 -6.18 2.14 13.03
N MET A 150 -5.41 1.06 13.08
CA MET A 150 -5.93 -0.30 12.97
C MET A 150 -6.71 -0.78 14.21
N SER A 151 -6.73 -0.02 15.30
CA SER A 151 -7.53 -0.37 16.48
C SER A 151 -9.03 -0.48 16.16
N ARG A 152 -9.51 0.31 15.20
CA ARG A 152 -10.91 0.28 14.70
C ARG A 152 -11.29 -1.10 14.13
N PHE A 153 -10.33 -1.84 13.60
CA PHE A 153 -10.55 -3.10 12.90
C PHE A 153 -10.04 -4.31 13.69
N LEU A 154 -8.88 -4.19 14.32
CA LEU A 154 -8.17 -5.31 14.93
C LEU A 154 -8.26 -5.33 16.46
N GLY A 155 -8.71 -4.23 17.09
CA GLY A 155 -8.78 -4.10 18.55
C GLY A 155 -7.48 -3.55 19.14
N SER A 156 -7.23 -3.87 20.44
CA SER A 156 -6.11 -3.27 21.19
C SER A 156 -4.74 -3.66 20.67
N ALA A 157 -3.84 -2.69 20.55
CA ALA A 157 -2.43 -2.88 20.20
C ALA A 157 -1.59 -3.59 21.28
N GLU A 158 -2.18 -3.93 22.44
CA GLU A 158 -1.53 -4.80 23.45
C GLU A 158 -1.26 -6.21 22.91
N ASP A 159 -2.04 -6.67 21.93
CA ASP A 159 -1.77 -7.92 21.22
C ASP A 159 -0.64 -7.68 20.19
N ASP A 160 0.41 -8.50 20.25
CA ASP A 160 1.60 -8.38 19.40
C ASP A 160 1.31 -8.50 17.89
N LEU A 161 0.28 -9.26 17.51
CA LEU A 161 -0.14 -9.37 16.11
C LEU A 161 -0.93 -8.15 15.64
N VAL A 162 -1.74 -7.57 16.51
CA VAL A 162 -2.41 -6.29 16.23
C VAL A 162 -1.36 -5.21 16.07
N LEU A 163 -0.44 -5.10 17.03
CA LEU A 163 0.63 -4.12 17.01
C LEU A 163 1.43 -4.15 15.71
N ARG A 164 1.86 -5.33 15.26
CA ARG A 164 2.62 -5.50 14.00
C ARG A 164 1.88 -5.04 12.75
N ASN A 165 0.56 -5.03 12.78
CA ASN A 165 -0.27 -4.63 11.65
C ASN A 165 -0.80 -3.19 11.78
N ALA A 166 -0.40 -2.47 12.83
CA ALA A 166 -0.85 -1.11 13.15
C ALA A 166 0.35 -0.13 13.12
N PRO A 167 0.72 0.43 11.95
CA PRO A 167 1.90 1.27 11.80
C PRO A 167 1.89 2.49 12.74
N LEU A 168 0.74 3.10 12.95
CA LEU A 168 0.62 4.21 13.90
C LEU A 168 1.00 3.78 15.32
N ALA A 169 0.53 2.61 15.78
CA ALA A 169 0.82 2.11 17.12
C ALA A 169 2.29 1.70 17.30
N TYR A 170 2.87 0.90 16.41
CA TYR A 170 4.24 0.45 16.62
C TYR A 170 5.29 1.56 16.44
N LEU A 171 5.00 2.62 15.68
CA LEU A 171 5.88 3.78 15.58
C LEU A 171 5.91 4.59 16.89
N THR A 172 4.77 4.71 17.57
CA THR A 172 4.64 5.51 18.80
C THR A 172 5.04 4.74 20.06
N GLU A 173 4.70 3.44 20.14
CA GLU A 173 4.81 2.68 21.39
C GLU A 173 6.11 1.88 21.54
N THR A 174 6.68 1.37 20.44
CA THR A 174 7.71 0.31 20.58
C THR A 174 9.02 0.58 19.86
N GLY A 175 9.06 1.53 18.94
CA GLY A 175 10.24 1.75 18.10
C GLY A 175 10.66 0.54 17.25
N LEU A 176 9.71 -0.32 16.90
CA LEU A 176 9.94 -1.59 16.16
C LEU A 176 10.55 -1.43 14.76
N VAL A 177 10.75 -0.20 14.29
CA VAL A 177 11.33 0.05 12.96
C VAL A 177 12.85 0.05 13.05
N ASP A 178 13.50 -0.77 12.24
CA ASP A 178 14.96 -0.71 12.10
C ASP A 178 15.38 0.55 11.34
N LYS A 179 15.67 1.62 12.08
CA LYS A 179 16.09 2.91 11.52
C LYS A 179 17.32 2.81 10.60
N LYS A 180 18.18 1.82 10.77
CA LYS A 180 19.37 1.61 9.92
C LYS A 180 18.97 1.20 8.50
N ALA A 181 17.86 0.47 8.35
CA ALA A 181 17.34 0.09 7.05
C ALA A 181 16.85 1.30 6.22
N PHE A 182 16.59 2.44 6.88
CA PHE A 182 16.14 3.69 6.27
C PHE A 182 17.23 4.77 6.19
N ALA A 183 18.49 4.45 6.50
CA ALA A 183 19.58 5.45 6.51
C ALA A 183 19.81 6.15 5.16
N LYS A 184 19.30 5.59 4.05
CA LYS A 184 19.35 6.14 2.70
C LYS A 184 17.96 6.43 2.13
N ALA A 185 16.91 6.40 2.96
CA ALA A 185 15.57 6.69 2.50
C ALA A 185 15.42 8.20 2.23
N GLU A 186 14.75 8.52 1.14
CA GLU A 186 14.38 9.87 0.77
C GLU A 186 12.92 10.16 1.17
N GLU A 187 12.56 11.43 1.26
CA GLU A 187 11.20 11.84 1.62
C GLU A 187 10.16 11.25 0.64
N ASN A 188 10.48 11.23 -0.65
CA ASN A 188 9.62 10.67 -1.69
C ASN A 188 9.51 9.13 -1.68
N ASP A 189 10.31 8.41 -0.87
CA ASP A 189 10.15 6.95 -0.72
C ASP A 189 8.90 6.56 0.07
N LEU A 190 8.30 7.50 0.80
CA LEU A 190 7.05 7.31 1.50
C LEU A 190 6.18 8.55 1.33
N ILE A 191 5.09 8.41 0.56
CA ILE A 191 4.15 9.49 0.28
C ILE A 191 2.82 9.18 0.97
N LEU A 192 2.32 10.14 1.72
CA LEU A 192 1.02 10.11 2.37
C LEU A 192 0.18 11.27 1.83
N CYS A 193 -1.01 10.99 1.31
CA CYS A 193 -1.93 12.01 0.84
C CYS A 193 -3.34 11.75 1.37
N ALA A 194 -4.05 12.82 1.72
CA ALA A 194 -5.46 12.78 2.06
C ALA A 194 -6.15 14.06 1.56
N GLY A 195 -7.41 13.94 1.16
CA GLY A 195 -8.27 15.09 0.89
C GLY A 195 -8.75 15.79 2.17
N GLN A 196 -9.56 16.82 1.99
CA GLN A 196 -10.22 17.55 3.08
C GLN A 196 -11.73 17.69 2.81
N GLY A 197 -12.24 16.95 1.82
CA GLY A 197 -13.65 16.91 1.41
C GLY A 197 -14.45 15.81 2.09
N SER A 198 -15.52 15.39 1.43
CA SER A 198 -16.47 14.42 2.00
C SER A 198 -15.83 13.08 2.29
N TYR A 199 -16.10 12.55 3.49
CA TYR A 199 -15.63 11.23 3.98
C TYR A 199 -14.11 11.12 4.20
N GLU A 200 -13.39 12.25 4.23
CA GLU A 200 -11.94 12.29 4.46
C GLU A 200 -11.55 12.51 5.94
N GLU A 201 -12.50 12.76 6.82
CA GLU A 201 -12.22 13.17 8.20
C GLU A 201 -11.33 12.16 8.95
N GLU A 202 -11.62 10.86 8.84
CA GLU A 202 -10.83 9.81 9.49
C GLU A 202 -9.45 9.66 8.81
N ALA A 203 -9.43 9.62 7.48
CA ALA A 203 -8.19 9.48 6.72
C ALA A 203 -7.25 10.68 6.92
N GLN A 204 -7.82 11.90 6.98
CA GLN A 204 -7.05 13.11 7.27
C GLN A 204 -6.43 13.07 8.66
N ALA A 205 -7.21 12.68 9.68
CA ALA A 205 -6.73 12.58 11.06
C ALA A 205 -5.61 11.52 11.18
N ASP A 206 -5.81 10.35 10.60
CA ASP A 206 -4.85 9.25 10.61
C ASP A 206 -3.57 9.58 9.83
N THR A 207 -3.70 10.21 8.66
CA THR A 207 -2.56 10.66 7.85
C THR A 207 -1.70 11.67 8.61
N ARG A 208 -2.33 12.62 9.32
CA ARG A 208 -1.63 13.59 10.17
C ARG A 208 -0.90 12.90 11.31
N ALA A 209 -1.59 12.03 12.04
CA ALA A 209 -1.00 11.28 13.16
C ALA A 209 0.18 10.40 12.71
N LEU A 210 0.06 9.72 11.56
CA LEU A 210 1.15 8.90 11.01
C LEU A 210 2.34 9.76 10.58
N SER A 211 2.12 10.90 9.95
CA SER A 211 3.19 11.84 9.56
C SER A 211 3.95 12.35 10.78
N GLU A 212 3.24 12.69 11.85
CA GLU A 212 3.84 13.11 13.13
C GLU A 212 4.66 11.98 13.77
N ALA A 213 4.14 10.75 13.79
CA ALA A 213 4.83 9.58 14.32
C ALA A 213 6.11 9.25 13.53
N LEU A 214 6.07 9.31 12.19
CA LEU A 214 7.23 9.12 11.32
C LEU A 214 8.30 10.18 11.59
N THR A 215 7.89 11.44 11.69
CA THR A 215 8.78 12.56 12.03
C THR A 215 9.44 12.36 13.40
N ALA A 216 8.68 11.94 14.41
CA ALA A 216 9.18 11.71 15.77
C ALA A 216 10.25 10.59 15.83
N VAL A 217 10.15 9.59 14.96
CA VAL A 217 11.18 8.53 14.87
C VAL A 217 12.31 8.85 13.87
N GLY A 218 12.22 9.98 13.16
CA GLY A 218 13.23 10.44 12.19
C GLY A 218 13.20 9.69 10.87
N LEU A 219 12.03 9.18 10.45
CA LEU A 219 11.83 8.58 9.15
C LEU A 219 11.29 9.64 8.17
N PRO A 220 11.95 9.87 7.02
CA PRO A 220 11.47 10.83 6.04
C PRO A 220 10.18 10.34 5.38
N ALA A 221 9.21 11.24 5.23
CA ALA A 221 7.96 10.99 4.52
C ALA A 221 7.43 12.30 3.93
N HIS A 222 6.99 12.28 2.69
CA HIS A 222 6.27 13.37 2.06
C HIS A 222 4.78 13.28 2.43
N CYS A 223 4.22 14.36 2.97
CA CYS A 223 2.81 14.39 3.38
C CYS A 223 2.11 15.58 2.75
N GLU A 224 1.02 15.31 2.01
CA GLU A 224 0.18 16.35 1.40
C GLU A 224 -1.28 16.24 1.87
N PHE A 225 -1.94 17.40 2.03
CA PHE A 225 -3.39 17.49 2.23
C PHE A 225 -3.98 18.32 1.09
N TRP A 226 -4.82 17.68 0.28
CA TRP A 226 -5.47 18.32 -0.86
C TRP A 226 -6.70 19.12 -0.39
N GLY A 227 -7.35 19.85 -1.29
CA GLY A 227 -8.40 20.81 -0.95
C GLY A 227 -9.68 20.20 -0.39
N SER A 228 -10.59 21.07 0.06
CA SER A 228 -11.90 20.69 0.60
C SER A 228 -12.88 20.15 -0.45
N ASP A 229 -12.53 20.19 -1.71
CA ASP A 229 -13.22 19.59 -2.84
C ASP A 229 -12.78 18.14 -3.13
N VAL A 230 -11.73 17.65 -2.44
CA VAL A 230 -11.15 16.32 -2.61
C VAL A 230 -11.79 15.33 -1.64
N SER A 231 -12.63 14.45 -2.16
CA SER A 231 -13.40 13.45 -1.41
C SER A 231 -12.72 12.09 -1.38
N HIS A 232 -13.11 11.25 -0.44
CA HIS A 232 -12.65 9.87 -0.27
C HIS A 232 -13.23 8.96 -1.34
N ASP A 233 -12.72 9.04 -2.56
CA ASP A 233 -13.23 8.28 -3.72
C ASP A 233 -12.19 8.02 -4.80
N TRP A 234 -12.51 7.07 -5.68
CA TRP A 234 -11.63 6.62 -6.76
C TRP A 234 -11.27 7.69 -7.79
N TYR A 235 -12.11 8.70 -8.00
CA TYR A 235 -11.80 9.78 -8.93
C TYR A 235 -10.60 10.61 -8.44
N TRP A 236 -10.60 10.96 -7.16
CA TRP A 236 -9.51 11.72 -6.56
C TRP A 236 -8.26 10.88 -6.37
N TRP A 237 -8.40 9.64 -5.91
CA TRP A 237 -7.26 8.71 -5.83
C TRP A 237 -6.58 8.49 -7.18
N GLY A 238 -7.32 8.51 -8.31
CA GLY A 238 -6.73 8.46 -9.65
C GLY A 238 -5.91 9.70 -9.98
N LYS A 239 -6.35 10.90 -9.54
CA LYS A 239 -5.60 12.16 -9.72
C LYS A 239 -4.33 12.18 -8.89
N GLU A 240 -4.43 11.77 -7.64
CA GLU A 240 -3.30 11.67 -6.71
C GLU A 240 -2.28 10.63 -7.20
N LEU A 241 -2.74 9.45 -7.60
CA LEU A 241 -1.88 8.41 -8.16
C LEU A 241 -1.13 8.92 -9.39
N HIS A 242 -1.81 9.58 -10.31
CA HIS A 242 -1.18 10.16 -11.51
C HIS A 242 -0.05 11.12 -11.12
N LEU A 243 -0.35 12.07 -10.23
CA LEU A 243 0.64 13.09 -9.81
C LEU A 243 1.87 12.44 -9.14
N PHE A 244 1.65 11.56 -8.18
CA PHE A 244 2.76 10.96 -7.42
C PHE A 244 3.54 9.94 -8.26
N ALA A 245 2.88 9.16 -9.11
CA ALA A 245 3.57 8.24 -10.00
C ALA A 245 4.45 8.98 -11.03
N GLU A 246 3.97 10.07 -11.62
CA GLU A 246 4.79 10.90 -12.52
C GLU A 246 5.97 11.57 -11.78
N ARG A 247 5.78 12.01 -10.52
CA ARG A 247 6.86 12.56 -9.69
C ARG A 247 7.96 11.55 -9.42
N ILE A 248 7.62 10.27 -9.20
CA ILE A 248 8.55 9.21 -8.80
C ILE A 248 9.16 8.51 -10.02
N PHE A 249 8.35 8.15 -11.00
CA PHE A 249 8.71 7.28 -12.12
C PHE A 249 8.76 8.02 -13.48
N GLY A 250 8.33 9.28 -13.54
CA GLY A 250 8.34 10.11 -14.74
C GLY A 250 9.75 10.53 -15.17
N GLU A 251 9.85 11.30 -16.25
CA GLU A 251 11.14 11.87 -16.70
C GLU A 251 11.69 12.84 -15.66
N GLY A 252 12.87 12.55 -15.13
CA GLY A 252 13.47 13.30 -14.03
C GLY A 252 12.98 12.91 -12.64
N GLY A 253 12.20 11.84 -12.52
CA GLY A 253 11.81 11.27 -11.24
C GLY A 253 13.01 10.67 -10.48
N SER A 254 12.89 10.57 -9.16
CA SER A 254 13.96 10.05 -8.29
C SER A 254 14.29 8.57 -8.54
N HIS A 255 13.40 7.84 -9.22
CA HIS A 255 13.53 6.40 -9.54
C HIS A 255 13.35 6.11 -11.06
N ALA A 256 13.50 7.12 -11.92
CA ALA A 256 13.40 6.98 -13.39
C ALA A 256 14.65 6.35 -14.01
#